data_9b8a8b5efa6e218a10f9fc1246262e58
#
_entry.id   9b8a8b5efa6e218a10f9fc1246262e58
#
_cell.length_a   1.000
_cell.length_b   1.000
_cell.length_c   1.000
_cell.angle_alpha   90.00
_cell.angle_beta   90.00
_cell.angle_gamma   90.00
#
_symmetry.space_group_name_H-M   'P 1'
#
loop_
_entity.id
_entity.type
_entity.pdbx_description
1 polymer ?
#
loop_
_entity_poly.entity_id
_entity_poly.type
_entity_poly.pdbx_seq_one_letter_code
_entity_poly.pdbx_strand_id
1 'polypeptide(L)'
;MNKKVISRILIALAAYGIFVLLVVNFYDDSPSNMKWEDRQAYNRQYIAKLKLDVFSFDQALQDLGSPDITEAKKVNGDNYQVLFYRTKHMKSDGFTTQEECTPLLFINGLLTAIGSSAYEQFKAAS
;
A
#
# COMPACT_ATOMS: atom_id res chain seq x y z
N MET A 1 21.71 41.55 26.25
CA MET A 1 20.39 41.33 25.66
C MET A 1 19.28 41.45 26.69
N ASN A 2 18.19 42.07 26.28
CA ASN A 2 17.04 42.24 27.18
C ASN A 2 16.37 40.87 27.41
N LYS A 3 16.05 40.53 28.67
CA LYS A 3 15.39 39.27 29.02
C LYS A 3 14.07 39.06 28.27
N LYS A 4 13.35 40.15 27.94
CA LYS A 4 12.09 40.07 27.18
C LYS A 4 12.32 39.59 25.77
N VAL A 5 13.42 39.97 25.12
CA VAL A 5 13.76 39.53 23.75
C VAL A 5 14.12 38.06 23.75
N ILE A 6 14.92 37.62 24.72
CA ILE A 6 15.31 36.22 24.87
C ILE A 6 14.08 35.36 25.11
N SER A 7 13.16 35.77 25.96
CA SER A 7 11.92 35.08 26.25
C SER A 7 11.05 34.91 24.98
N ARG A 8 10.94 35.96 24.16
CA ARG A 8 10.19 35.91 22.90
C ARG A 8 10.80 34.95 21.90
N ILE A 9 12.12 34.92 21.79
CA ILE A 9 12.83 34.00 20.90
C ILE A 9 12.61 32.56 21.36
N LEU A 10 12.69 32.28 22.66
CA LEU A 10 12.46 30.94 23.20
C LEU A 10 11.03 30.47 22.96
N ILE A 11 10.05 31.33 23.10
CA ILE A 11 8.64 31.01 22.84
C ILE A 11 8.45 30.69 21.35
N ALA A 12 9.04 31.48 20.47
CA ALA A 12 8.95 31.24 19.01
C ALA A 12 9.57 29.91 18.62
N LEU A 13 10.74 29.56 19.19
CA LEU A 13 11.38 28.27 18.92
C LEU A 13 10.56 27.11 19.45
N ALA A 14 9.97 27.25 20.64
CA ALA A 14 9.11 26.22 21.21
C ALA A 14 7.85 26.00 20.36
N ALA A 15 7.21 27.08 19.89
CA ALA A 15 6.05 27.00 19.02
C ALA A 15 6.38 26.32 17.70
N TYR A 16 7.52 26.63 17.10
CA TYR A 16 7.99 26.00 15.87
C TYR A 16 8.24 24.50 16.07
N GLY A 17 8.89 24.13 17.17
CA GLY A 17 9.14 22.72 17.50
C GLY A 17 7.85 21.93 17.68
N ILE A 18 6.85 22.50 18.37
CA ILE A 18 5.54 21.87 18.53
C ILE A 18 4.86 21.70 17.17
N PHE A 19 4.92 22.72 16.30
CA PHE A 19 4.33 22.65 14.97
C PHE A 19 4.95 21.51 14.14
N VAL A 20 6.28 21.39 14.15
CA VAL A 20 6.99 20.32 13.42
C VAL A 20 6.58 18.94 13.95
N LEU A 21 6.49 18.77 15.28
CA LEU A 21 6.05 17.52 15.88
C LEU A 21 4.62 17.17 15.49
N LEU A 22 3.72 18.14 15.43
CA LEU A 22 2.34 17.89 15.00
C LEU A 22 2.28 17.46 13.55
N VAL A 23 3.04 18.12 12.66
CA VAL A 23 3.07 17.73 11.23
C VAL A 23 3.60 16.32 11.07
N VAL A 24 4.68 15.95 11.76
CA VAL A 24 5.28 14.61 11.66
C VAL A 24 4.34 13.54 12.21
N ASN A 25 3.68 13.81 13.35
CA ASN A 25 2.83 12.81 14.02
C ASN A 25 1.45 12.66 13.39
N PHE A 26 0.90 13.74 12.79
CA PHE A 26 -0.44 13.72 12.22
C PHE A 26 -0.44 13.66 10.70
N TYR A 27 0.73 13.65 10.07
CA TYR A 27 0.81 13.44 8.62
C TYR A 27 0.44 11.99 8.30
N ASP A 28 -0.53 11.82 7.42
CA ASP A 28 -1.02 10.50 7.05
C ASP A 28 -0.22 9.94 5.87
N ASP A 29 0.63 8.95 6.14
CA ASP A 29 1.45 8.26 5.14
C ASP A 29 0.78 7.02 4.58
N SER A 30 -0.53 6.84 4.80
CA SER A 30 -1.22 5.67 4.30
C SER A 30 -1.18 5.60 2.76
N PRO A 31 -1.14 4.38 2.16
CA PRO A 31 -1.10 4.25 0.69
C PRO A 31 -2.25 4.94 -0.02
N SER A 32 -3.43 5.03 0.61
CA SER A 32 -4.59 5.67 0.01
C SER A 32 -4.44 7.18 -0.18
N ASN A 33 -3.53 7.83 0.57
CA ASN A 33 -3.27 9.26 0.49
C ASN A 33 -2.05 9.61 -0.34
N MET A 34 -1.35 8.62 -0.88
CA MET A 34 -0.18 8.83 -1.73
C MET A 34 -0.59 9.15 -3.15
N LYS A 35 0.24 9.93 -3.84
CA LYS A 35 0.13 10.09 -5.29
C LYS A 35 0.37 8.73 -5.94
N TRP A 36 -0.21 8.49 -7.13
CA TRP A 36 -0.11 7.19 -7.79
C TRP A 36 1.33 6.74 -8.04
N GLU A 37 2.25 7.66 -8.33
CA GLU A 37 3.67 7.35 -8.55
C GLU A 37 4.34 6.84 -7.27
N ASP A 38 4.10 7.52 -6.15
CA ASP A 38 4.62 7.12 -4.84
C ASP A 38 4.01 5.82 -4.39
N ARG A 39 2.73 5.62 -4.68
CA ARG A 39 2.02 4.39 -4.35
C ARG A 39 2.58 3.20 -5.12
N GLN A 40 2.93 3.38 -6.41
CA GLN A 40 3.59 2.32 -7.18
C GLN A 40 4.90 1.89 -6.56
N ALA A 41 5.75 2.86 -6.18
CA ALA A 41 7.02 2.57 -5.55
C ALA A 41 6.83 1.87 -4.19
N TYR A 42 5.89 2.34 -3.39
CA TYR A 42 5.55 1.73 -2.12
C TYR A 42 5.10 0.28 -2.31
N ASN A 43 4.18 0.05 -3.26
CA ASN A 43 3.65 -1.28 -3.54
C ASN A 43 4.76 -2.25 -3.97
N ARG A 44 5.64 -1.82 -4.88
CA ARG A 44 6.75 -2.66 -5.34
C ARG A 44 7.67 -3.07 -4.21
N GLN A 45 8.05 -2.10 -3.37
CA GLN A 45 8.96 -2.36 -2.24
C GLN A 45 8.31 -3.27 -1.20
N TYR A 46 7.04 -3.03 -0.91
CA TYR A 46 6.30 -3.82 0.06
C TYR A 46 6.10 -5.26 -0.42
N ILE A 47 5.64 -5.43 -1.66
CA ILE A 47 5.37 -6.75 -2.24
C ILE A 47 6.64 -7.59 -2.32
N ALA A 48 7.79 -6.96 -2.62
CA ALA A 48 9.07 -7.67 -2.70
C ALA A 48 9.51 -8.30 -1.37
N LYS A 49 8.95 -7.83 -0.25
CA LYS A 49 9.29 -8.32 1.10
C LYS A 49 8.29 -9.33 1.65
N LEU A 50 7.21 -9.63 0.91
CA LEU A 50 6.16 -10.50 1.40
C LEU A 50 6.62 -11.96 1.46
N LYS A 51 6.10 -12.67 2.46
CA LYS A 51 6.34 -14.10 2.62
C LYS A 51 5.06 -14.87 2.31
N LEU A 52 5.18 -15.93 1.51
CA LEU A 52 4.05 -16.78 1.18
C LEU A 52 3.59 -17.56 2.41
N ASP A 53 2.29 -17.89 2.45
CA ASP A 53 1.64 -18.69 3.49
C ASP A 53 1.63 -18.08 4.89
N VAL A 54 2.16 -16.86 5.06
CA VAL A 54 2.16 -16.14 6.33
C VAL A 54 1.35 -14.85 6.25
N PHE A 55 1.37 -14.20 5.08
CA PHE A 55 0.72 -12.90 4.86
C PHE A 55 -0.76 -13.11 4.58
N SER A 56 -1.62 -12.39 5.34
CA SER A 56 -3.07 -12.55 5.23
C SER A 56 -3.69 -11.50 4.31
N PHE A 57 -4.89 -11.81 3.83
CA PHE A 57 -5.72 -10.90 3.03
C PHE A 57 -6.01 -9.59 3.78
N ASP A 58 -6.37 -9.69 5.06
CA ASP A 58 -6.65 -8.51 5.88
C ASP A 58 -5.41 -7.64 6.05
N GLN A 59 -4.24 -8.25 6.21
CA GLN A 59 -2.98 -7.54 6.32
C GLN A 59 -2.69 -6.77 5.03
N ALA A 60 -2.99 -7.35 3.87
CA ALA A 60 -2.81 -6.70 2.59
C ALA A 60 -3.67 -5.44 2.49
N LEU A 61 -4.93 -5.51 2.89
CA LEU A 61 -5.82 -4.37 2.87
C LEU A 61 -5.37 -3.27 3.83
N GLN A 62 -4.80 -3.63 4.97
CA GLN A 62 -4.30 -2.66 5.93
C GLN A 62 -3.03 -1.97 5.44
N ASP A 63 -2.07 -2.73 4.93
CA ASP A 63 -0.73 -2.22 4.61
C ASP A 63 -0.63 -1.65 3.19
N LEU A 64 -1.34 -2.26 2.23
CA LEU A 64 -1.32 -1.83 0.83
C LEU A 64 -2.53 -0.98 0.45
N GLY A 65 -3.55 -0.95 1.28
CA GLY A 65 -4.78 -0.23 1.01
C GLY A 65 -5.69 -0.98 0.04
N SER A 66 -6.61 -0.27 -0.59
CA SER A 66 -7.54 -0.85 -1.55
C SER A 66 -6.81 -1.25 -2.83
N PRO A 67 -7.04 -2.47 -3.36
CA PRO A 67 -6.44 -2.87 -4.63
C PRO A 67 -7.04 -2.09 -5.79
N ASP A 68 -6.27 -1.96 -6.86
CA ASP A 68 -6.73 -1.28 -8.09
C ASP A 68 -7.72 -2.14 -8.86
N ILE A 69 -7.50 -3.46 -8.87
CA ILE A 69 -8.39 -4.45 -9.49
C ILE A 69 -8.50 -5.61 -8.52
N THR A 70 -9.67 -6.22 -8.44
CA THR A 70 -9.87 -7.40 -7.62
C THR A 70 -10.74 -8.43 -8.35
N GLU A 71 -10.39 -9.71 -8.22
CA GLU A 71 -11.18 -10.83 -8.73
C GLU A 71 -11.28 -11.88 -7.63
N ALA A 72 -12.40 -12.58 -7.59
CA ALA A 72 -12.65 -13.62 -6.59
C ALA A 72 -13.52 -14.72 -7.17
N LYS A 73 -13.27 -15.97 -6.73
CA LYS A 73 -14.12 -17.10 -7.05
C LYS A 73 -14.02 -18.17 -5.96
N LYS A 74 -14.99 -19.06 -5.95
CA LYS A 74 -15.01 -20.18 -5.02
C LYS A 74 -14.88 -21.49 -5.80
N VAL A 75 -13.89 -22.30 -5.44
CA VAL A 75 -13.58 -23.55 -6.13
C VAL A 75 -13.50 -24.68 -5.10
N ASN A 76 -14.38 -25.65 -5.19
CA ASN A 76 -14.42 -26.83 -4.29
C ASN A 76 -14.43 -26.46 -2.80
N GLY A 77 -15.10 -25.34 -2.45
CA GLY A 77 -15.18 -24.87 -1.07
C GLY A 77 -14.08 -23.92 -0.66
N ASP A 78 -13.04 -23.75 -1.48
CA ASP A 78 -11.95 -22.82 -1.20
C ASP A 78 -12.21 -21.46 -1.83
N ASN A 79 -11.89 -20.38 -1.10
CA ASN A 79 -12.03 -19.02 -1.59
C ASN A 79 -10.72 -18.59 -2.25
N TYR A 80 -10.77 -18.31 -3.55
CA TYR A 80 -9.66 -17.78 -4.34
C TYR A 80 -9.90 -16.30 -4.57
N GLN A 81 -8.94 -15.47 -4.17
CA GLN A 81 -9.01 -14.02 -4.33
C GLN A 81 -7.69 -13.50 -4.89
N VAL A 82 -7.78 -12.67 -5.93
CA VAL A 82 -6.61 -12.02 -6.52
C VAL A 82 -6.77 -10.53 -6.35
N LEU A 83 -5.76 -9.90 -5.73
CA LEU A 83 -5.67 -8.46 -5.59
C LEU A 83 -4.58 -7.94 -6.52
N PHE A 84 -4.93 -6.97 -7.36
CA PHE A 84 -3.98 -6.33 -8.27
C PHE A 84 -3.60 -4.97 -7.71
N TYR A 85 -2.32 -4.82 -7.38
CA TYR A 85 -1.77 -3.54 -6.91
C TYR A 85 -0.86 -2.96 -7.98
N ARG A 86 -1.08 -1.70 -8.31
CA ARG A 86 -0.32 -1.02 -9.34
C ARG A 86 1.15 -0.90 -8.94
N THR A 87 2.05 -1.43 -9.78
CA THR A 87 3.49 -1.44 -9.55
C THR A 87 4.28 -0.91 -10.74
N LYS A 88 3.64 -0.75 -11.91
CA LYS A 88 4.28 -0.30 -13.16
C LYS A 88 3.45 0.78 -13.82
N HIS A 89 4.12 1.70 -14.51
CA HIS A 89 3.47 2.68 -15.34
C HIS A 89 3.71 2.31 -16.81
N MET A 90 2.64 1.93 -17.53
CA MET A 90 2.73 1.53 -18.94
C MET A 90 2.21 2.62 -19.88
N LYS A 91 1.11 3.28 -19.52
CA LYS A 91 0.48 4.32 -20.34
C LYS A 91 -0.07 5.43 -19.49
N SER A 92 0.00 6.67 -19.99
CA SER A 92 -0.58 7.86 -19.33
C SER A 92 -2.01 8.09 -19.80
N ASP A 93 -2.87 7.07 -19.70
CA ASP A 93 -4.26 7.14 -20.17
C ASP A 93 -5.28 7.33 -19.04
N GLY A 94 -4.82 7.42 -17.79
CA GLY A 94 -5.69 7.57 -16.64
C GLY A 94 -6.37 6.29 -16.16
N PHE A 95 -6.11 5.16 -16.82
CA PHE A 95 -6.67 3.86 -16.46
C PHE A 95 -5.61 2.92 -15.93
N THR A 96 -5.96 2.15 -14.89
CA THR A 96 -5.11 1.10 -14.36
C THR A 96 -5.53 -0.23 -14.96
N THR A 97 -4.59 -0.91 -15.64
CA THR A 97 -4.82 -2.22 -16.27
C THR A 97 -4.09 -3.30 -15.48
N GLN A 98 -4.45 -4.57 -15.74
CA GLN A 98 -3.77 -5.70 -15.09
C GLN A 98 -2.28 -5.73 -15.41
N GLU A 99 -1.87 -5.28 -16.59
CA GLU A 99 -0.46 -5.24 -17.00
C GLU A 99 0.37 -4.27 -16.14
N GLU A 100 -0.27 -3.24 -15.59
CA GLU A 100 0.37 -2.26 -14.73
C GLU A 100 0.44 -2.71 -13.27
N CYS A 101 -0.18 -3.83 -12.94
CA CYS A 101 -0.34 -4.32 -11.57
C CYS A 101 0.42 -5.62 -11.34
N THR A 102 0.78 -5.85 -10.08
CA THR A 102 1.28 -7.14 -9.61
C THR A 102 0.16 -7.86 -8.89
N PRO A 103 -0.27 -9.05 -9.38
CA PRO A 103 -1.32 -9.81 -8.71
C PRO A 103 -0.81 -10.55 -7.48
N LEU A 104 -1.65 -10.57 -6.44
CA LEU A 104 -1.42 -11.35 -5.22
C LEU A 104 -2.56 -12.35 -5.07
N LEU A 105 -2.26 -13.63 -5.10
CA LEU A 105 -3.26 -14.68 -4.96
C LEU A 105 -3.39 -15.11 -3.50
N PHE A 106 -4.61 -15.00 -2.98
CA PHE A 106 -4.97 -15.46 -1.64
C PHE A 106 -5.92 -16.64 -1.73
N ILE A 107 -5.59 -17.74 -1.08
CA ILE A 107 -6.46 -18.89 -0.96
C ILE A 107 -6.87 -19.00 0.51
N ASN A 108 -8.18 -18.92 0.78
CA ASN A 108 -8.74 -18.93 2.14
C ASN A 108 -8.10 -17.86 3.05
N GLY A 109 -7.79 -16.69 2.46
CA GLY A 109 -7.28 -15.55 3.20
C GLY A 109 -5.78 -15.51 3.41
N LEU A 110 -5.01 -16.48 2.88
CA LEU A 110 -3.55 -16.53 2.98
C LEU A 110 -2.89 -16.36 1.62
N LEU A 111 -1.83 -15.56 1.57
CA LEU A 111 -1.08 -15.33 0.33
C LEU A 111 -0.41 -16.63 -0.13
N THR A 112 -0.73 -17.05 -1.36
CA THR A 112 -0.24 -18.32 -1.93
C THR A 112 0.74 -18.10 -3.07
N ALA A 113 0.57 -17.03 -3.86
CA ALA A 113 1.44 -16.74 -4.99
C ALA A 113 1.47 -15.24 -5.28
N ILE A 114 2.53 -14.78 -5.94
CA ILE A 114 2.75 -13.37 -6.29
C ILE A 114 3.19 -13.32 -7.75
N GLY A 115 2.68 -12.31 -8.48
CA GLY A 115 3.09 -12.04 -9.84
C GLY A 115 2.25 -12.75 -10.88
N SER A 116 2.75 -12.85 -12.12
CA SER A 116 2.00 -13.42 -13.24
C SER A 116 1.56 -14.85 -12.99
N SER A 117 2.39 -15.65 -12.31
CA SER A 117 2.04 -17.03 -11.96
C SER A 117 0.84 -17.09 -11.01
N ALA A 118 0.65 -16.07 -10.16
CA ALA A 118 -0.49 -16.00 -9.26
C ALA A 118 -1.81 -15.92 -10.04
N TYR A 119 -1.86 -15.07 -11.05
CA TYR A 119 -3.07 -14.92 -11.86
C TYR A 119 -3.32 -16.15 -12.72
N GLU A 120 -2.26 -16.77 -13.26
CA GLU A 120 -2.38 -18.01 -14.01
C GLU A 120 -2.96 -19.14 -13.15
N GLN A 121 -2.49 -19.26 -11.91
CA GLN A 121 -3.04 -20.25 -10.96
C GLN A 121 -4.51 -19.96 -10.66
N PHE A 122 -4.87 -18.69 -10.50
CA PHE A 122 -6.26 -18.29 -10.27
C PHE A 122 -7.15 -18.70 -11.46
N LYS A 123 -6.72 -18.38 -12.69
CA LYS A 123 -7.50 -18.72 -13.89
C LYS A 123 -7.61 -20.23 -14.10
N ALA A 124 -6.55 -20.98 -13.79
CA ALA A 124 -6.51 -22.43 -13.95
C ALA A 124 -7.35 -23.16 -12.89
N ALA A 125 -7.61 -22.56 -11.74
CA ALA A 125 -8.45 -23.16 -10.70
C ALA A 125 -9.90 -23.25 -11.17
N SER A 126 -10.50 -24.41 -11.01
CA SER A 126 -11.86 -24.66 -11.48
C SER A 126 -12.57 -25.74 -10.66
#